data_020270657b8e4b88e6379131b0f030d0
#
_entry.id   020270657b8e4b88e6379131b0f030d0
#
_cell.length_a   1.000
_cell.length_b   1.000
_cell.length_c   1.000
_cell.angle_alpha   90.00
_cell.angle_beta   90.00
_cell.angle_gamma   90.00
#
_symmetry.space_group_name_H-M   'P 1'
#
loop_
_entity.id
_entity.type
_entity.pdbx_description
1 polymer ?
#
loop_
_entity_poly.entity_id
_entity_poly.type
_entity_poly.pdbx_seq_one_letter_code
_entity_poly.pdbx_strand_id
1 'polypeptide(L)'
;MITAVITIALITTFFIYAIHKGNQANRVDWNHSWVNCIDGWMRIYSRRFQRFQHDQMNIPETGGVLVVCNHVSGLDPIVMLTACERPLRFMIAAEEYNRPLLNHLFRLIGCIPVERQSRPEVAFRAAIQALEKGEAVALFPHGGIHTDNGGDRPIKRGVLKLAQLTNSTIIPTRVTGIRKAGNSFIPLFLRGKVKLQVFPHLPANFIEHKNAKEDLGNLLLGKISAIEY
;
A
#
# COMPACT_ATOMS: atom_id res chain seq x y z
N MET A 1 -6.01 47.10 9.60
CA MET A 1 -6.23 46.82 8.17
C MET A 1 -4.95 46.26 7.51
N ILE A 2 -3.81 46.93 7.57
CA ILE A 2 -2.52 46.48 6.97
C ILE A 2 -2.07 45.14 7.49
N THR A 3 -2.14 44.90 8.79
CA THR A 3 -1.76 43.60 9.41
C THR A 3 -2.60 42.42 8.90
N ALA A 4 -3.91 42.62 8.74
CA ALA A 4 -4.79 41.57 8.20
C ALA A 4 -4.45 41.25 6.74
N VAL A 5 -4.15 42.24 5.91
CA VAL A 5 -3.73 42.04 4.52
C VAL A 5 -2.42 41.27 4.44
N ILE A 6 -1.42 41.61 5.26
CA ILE A 6 -0.13 40.91 5.33
C ILE A 6 -0.36 39.47 5.78
N THR A 7 -1.17 39.20 6.81
CA THR A 7 -1.45 37.88 7.30
C THR A 7 -2.12 37.01 6.21
N ILE A 8 -3.11 37.54 5.50
CA ILE A 8 -3.78 36.83 4.39
C ILE A 8 -2.77 36.53 3.28
N ALA A 9 -1.93 37.47 2.90
CA ALA A 9 -0.92 37.28 1.87
C ALA A 9 0.09 36.16 2.25
N LEU A 10 0.54 36.12 3.50
CA LEU A 10 1.44 35.09 4.01
C LEU A 10 0.79 33.68 4.00
N ILE A 11 -0.47 33.60 4.45
CA ILE A 11 -1.24 32.37 4.43
C ILE A 11 -1.42 31.87 3.00
N THR A 12 -1.82 32.76 2.08
CA THR A 12 -2.02 32.39 0.67
C THR A 12 -0.71 31.91 0.03
N THR A 13 0.39 32.62 0.27
CA THR A 13 1.71 32.24 -0.23
C THR A 13 2.14 30.89 0.33
N PHE A 14 1.89 30.62 1.62
CA PHE A 14 2.17 29.33 2.23
C PHE A 14 1.37 28.21 1.56
N PHE A 15 0.06 28.40 1.32
CA PHE A 15 -0.77 27.39 0.65
C PHE A 15 -0.32 27.12 -0.79
N ILE A 16 -0.01 28.19 -1.56
CA ILE A 16 0.51 28.05 -2.93
C ILE A 16 1.83 27.25 -2.91
N TYR A 17 2.73 27.60 -2.01
CA TYR A 17 3.99 26.88 -1.84
C TYR A 17 3.77 25.40 -1.45
N ALA A 18 2.85 25.12 -0.53
CA ALA A 18 2.51 23.77 -0.10
C ALA A 18 1.95 22.93 -1.26
N ILE A 19 1.02 23.47 -2.04
CA ILE A 19 0.47 22.81 -3.22
C ILE A 19 1.57 22.55 -4.25
N HIS A 20 2.41 23.53 -4.53
CA HIS A 20 3.52 23.40 -5.47
C HIS A 20 4.49 22.29 -5.03
N LYS A 21 4.87 22.24 -3.75
CA LYS A 21 5.76 21.19 -3.21
C LYS A 21 5.14 19.80 -3.25
N GLY A 22 3.87 19.65 -2.93
CA GLY A 22 3.15 18.40 -3.07
C GLY A 22 3.17 17.93 -4.53
N ASN A 23 2.78 18.78 -5.47
CA ASN A 23 2.77 18.42 -6.90
C ASN A 23 4.16 18.08 -7.46
N GLN A 24 5.21 18.77 -7.03
CA GLN A 24 6.59 18.43 -7.44
C GLN A 24 7.04 17.05 -6.97
N ALA A 25 6.59 16.60 -5.81
CA ALA A 25 6.98 15.33 -5.22
C ALA A 25 6.11 14.16 -5.68
N ASN A 26 4.96 14.44 -6.28
CA ASN A 26 4.06 13.44 -6.83
C ASN A 26 4.72 12.62 -7.94
N ARG A 27 4.37 11.33 -8.05
CA ARG A 27 4.87 10.39 -9.07
C ARG A 27 3.75 9.59 -9.74
N VAL A 28 2.51 9.73 -9.25
CA VAL A 28 1.36 8.93 -9.71
C VAL A 28 0.23 9.88 -10.08
N ASP A 29 -0.37 9.71 -11.24
CA ASP A 29 -1.59 10.44 -11.57
C ASP A 29 -2.83 9.70 -11.07
N TRP A 30 -3.50 10.30 -10.08
CA TRP A 30 -4.74 9.82 -9.50
C TRP A 30 -6.00 10.40 -10.19
N ASN A 31 -5.82 11.10 -11.32
CA ASN A 31 -6.88 11.85 -12.02
C ASN A 31 -7.56 12.95 -11.17
N HIS A 32 -6.96 13.34 -10.05
CA HIS A 32 -7.44 14.38 -9.16
C HIS A 32 -6.27 15.20 -8.61
N SER A 33 -6.19 16.47 -8.96
CA SER A 33 -5.05 17.35 -8.61
C SER A 33 -4.76 17.42 -7.11
N TRP A 34 -5.79 17.46 -6.26
CA TRP A 34 -5.60 17.50 -4.82
C TRP A 34 -5.12 16.13 -4.25
N VAL A 35 -5.53 15.00 -4.87
CA VAL A 35 -5.02 13.67 -4.51
C VAL A 35 -3.56 13.54 -4.91
N ASN A 36 -3.20 14.05 -6.09
CA ASN A 36 -1.81 14.13 -6.55
C ASN A 36 -0.94 14.94 -5.59
N CYS A 37 -1.46 16.07 -5.09
CA CYS A 37 -0.77 16.87 -4.08
C CYS A 37 -0.58 16.09 -2.76
N ILE A 38 -1.60 15.36 -2.30
CA ILE A 38 -1.51 14.50 -1.10
C ILE A 38 -0.48 13.39 -1.31
N ASP A 39 -0.48 12.69 -2.46
CA ASP A 39 0.53 11.68 -2.80
C ASP A 39 1.95 12.25 -2.66
N GLY A 40 2.18 13.43 -3.22
CA GLY A 40 3.48 14.09 -3.09
C GLY A 40 3.87 14.38 -1.65
N TRP A 41 2.93 14.85 -0.81
CA TRP A 41 3.20 15.07 0.61
C TRP A 41 3.46 13.76 1.37
N MET A 42 2.76 12.66 1.03
CA MET A 42 3.05 11.34 1.62
C MET A 42 4.46 10.87 1.25
N ARG A 43 4.93 11.15 0.02
CA ARG A 43 6.31 10.87 -0.40
C ARG A 43 7.33 11.70 0.35
N ILE A 44 7.09 13.00 0.53
CA ILE A 44 7.94 13.89 1.34
C ILE A 44 8.00 13.39 2.79
N TYR A 45 6.85 13.10 3.38
CA TYR A 45 6.72 12.57 4.74
C TYR A 45 7.50 11.26 4.90
N SER A 46 7.28 10.29 4.02
CA SER A 46 7.98 9.01 4.06
C SER A 46 9.49 9.18 3.98
N ARG A 47 9.98 9.96 3.02
CA ARG A 47 11.41 10.17 2.81
C ARG A 47 12.07 10.96 3.95
N ARG A 48 11.45 12.04 4.41
CA ARG A 48 12.04 12.99 5.36
C ARG A 48 11.82 12.58 6.82
N PHE A 49 10.58 12.21 7.17
CA PHE A 49 10.22 11.90 8.54
C PHE A 49 10.48 10.44 8.87
N GLN A 50 10.04 9.50 8.02
CA GLN A 50 10.26 8.07 8.24
C GLN A 50 11.63 7.58 7.76
N ARG A 51 12.45 8.44 7.13
CA ARG A 51 13.74 8.07 6.54
C ARG A 51 13.62 6.81 5.67
N PHE A 52 12.56 6.79 4.90
CA PHE A 52 12.17 5.64 4.10
C PHE A 52 13.19 5.33 3.02
N GLN A 53 13.61 4.08 2.99
CA GLN A 53 14.47 3.47 1.97
C GLN A 53 13.70 2.31 1.34
N HIS A 54 13.76 2.20 0.05
CA HIS A 54 13.07 1.12 -0.67
C HIS A 54 13.86 0.66 -1.89
N ASP A 55 13.70 -0.62 -2.21
CA ASP A 55 14.04 -1.14 -3.52
C ASP A 55 13.04 -0.60 -4.54
N GLN A 56 13.45 -0.52 -5.80
CA GLN A 56 12.54 -0.10 -6.86
C GLN A 56 11.48 -1.19 -7.08
N MET A 57 10.21 -0.81 -6.93
CA MET A 57 9.10 -1.69 -7.22
C MET A 57 8.80 -1.62 -8.72
N ASN A 58 9.49 -2.42 -9.52
CA ASN A 58 9.37 -2.43 -10.98
C ASN A 58 8.02 -3.02 -11.41
N ILE A 59 6.92 -2.30 -11.12
CA ILE A 59 5.59 -2.72 -11.54
C ILE A 59 5.48 -2.57 -13.07
N PRO A 60 5.09 -3.62 -13.80
CA PRO A 60 4.84 -3.53 -15.24
C PRO A 60 3.86 -2.40 -15.57
N GLU A 61 4.11 -1.65 -16.62
CA GLU A 61 3.27 -0.50 -17.01
C GLU A 61 1.83 -0.92 -17.34
N THR A 62 1.67 -2.12 -17.87
CA THR A 62 0.38 -2.70 -18.27
C THR A 62 0.16 -4.06 -17.62
N GLY A 63 -1.09 -4.51 -17.61
CA GLY A 63 -1.50 -5.78 -17.03
C GLY A 63 -1.78 -5.70 -15.53
N GLY A 64 -2.59 -6.66 -15.06
CA GLY A 64 -2.96 -6.79 -13.65
C GLY A 64 -1.77 -7.25 -12.80
N VAL A 65 -1.53 -6.57 -11.69
CA VAL A 65 -0.44 -6.88 -10.77
C VAL A 65 -0.96 -6.95 -9.35
N LEU A 66 -0.55 -7.97 -8.64
CA LEU A 66 -0.92 -8.19 -7.24
C LEU A 66 0.28 -7.91 -6.34
N VAL A 67 0.30 -6.75 -5.68
CA VAL A 67 1.33 -6.39 -4.71
C VAL A 67 0.95 -6.93 -3.34
N VAL A 68 1.82 -7.75 -2.77
CA VAL A 68 1.55 -8.47 -1.51
C VAL A 68 2.59 -8.07 -0.48
N CYS A 69 2.15 -7.64 0.70
CA CYS A 69 3.04 -7.14 1.75
C CYS A 69 2.69 -7.74 3.12
N ASN A 70 3.69 -7.90 4.00
CA ASN A 70 3.42 -8.06 5.42
C ASN A 70 2.68 -6.83 5.95
N HIS A 71 1.97 -6.95 7.07
CA HIS A 71 1.21 -5.84 7.65
C HIS A 71 1.57 -5.67 9.12
N VAL A 72 2.37 -4.68 9.41
CA VAL A 72 2.87 -4.43 10.77
C VAL A 72 2.33 -3.14 11.38
N SER A 73 1.74 -2.24 10.57
CA SER A 73 1.20 -0.97 11.07
C SER A 73 0.28 -0.27 10.06
N GLY A 74 -0.41 0.79 10.49
CA GLY A 74 -1.14 1.67 9.58
C GLY A 74 -0.26 2.55 8.68
N LEU A 75 1.07 2.55 8.87
CA LEU A 75 2.02 3.24 8.02
C LEU A 75 2.33 2.46 6.72
N ASP A 76 2.13 1.13 6.72
CA ASP A 76 2.51 0.26 5.60
C ASP A 76 1.90 0.68 4.26
N PRO A 77 0.59 1.01 4.16
CA PRO A 77 0.01 1.47 2.89
C PRO A 77 0.69 2.73 2.35
N ILE A 78 1.05 3.67 3.24
CA ILE A 78 1.67 4.93 2.86
C ILE A 78 3.06 4.70 2.26
N VAL A 79 3.86 3.83 2.86
CA VAL A 79 5.21 3.53 2.34
C VAL A 79 5.15 2.71 1.06
N MET A 80 4.17 1.82 0.91
CA MET A 80 3.93 1.08 -0.34
C MET A 80 3.55 2.04 -1.48
N LEU A 81 2.62 2.99 -1.25
CA LEU A 81 2.29 4.04 -2.22
C LEU A 81 3.53 4.85 -2.61
N THR A 82 4.39 5.18 -1.63
CA THR A 82 5.60 5.96 -1.88
C THR A 82 6.62 5.22 -2.76
N ALA A 83 6.68 3.90 -2.68
CA ALA A 83 7.58 3.06 -3.46
C ALA A 83 7.03 2.72 -4.85
N CYS A 84 5.77 3.02 -5.12
CA CYS A 84 5.08 2.68 -6.35
C CYS A 84 4.94 3.91 -7.27
N GLU A 85 5.05 3.71 -8.60
CA GLU A 85 4.85 4.74 -9.63
C GLU A 85 3.58 4.51 -10.46
N ARG A 86 2.76 3.54 -10.06
CA ARG A 86 1.41 3.31 -10.60
C ARG A 86 0.36 3.49 -9.51
N PRO A 87 -0.89 3.88 -9.86
CA PRO A 87 -2.01 3.84 -8.93
C PRO A 87 -2.14 2.45 -8.30
N LEU A 88 -2.14 2.39 -6.97
CA LEU A 88 -2.19 1.14 -6.22
C LEU A 88 -3.49 1.07 -5.42
N ARG A 89 -4.39 0.15 -5.80
CA ARG A 89 -5.68 -0.04 -5.13
C ARG A 89 -5.54 -0.99 -3.95
N PHE A 90 -5.74 -0.49 -2.75
CA PHE A 90 -5.67 -1.32 -1.55
C PHE A 90 -6.97 -2.05 -1.26
N MET A 91 -6.86 -3.33 -0.92
CA MET A 91 -7.94 -4.05 -0.25
C MET A 91 -7.88 -3.72 1.24
N ILE A 92 -8.85 -2.97 1.76
CA ILE A 92 -8.89 -2.51 3.14
C ILE A 92 -10.16 -2.95 3.86
N ALA A 93 -10.07 -3.12 5.18
CA ALA A 93 -11.22 -3.48 6.00
C ALA A 93 -12.35 -2.44 5.84
N ALA A 94 -13.60 -2.89 5.74
CA ALA A 94 -14.75 -2.01 5.53
C ALA A 94 -14.89 -0.96 6.64
N GLU A 95 -14.50 -1.32 7.88
CA GLU A 95 -14.50 -0.42 9.03
C GLU A 95 -13.54 0.77 8.82
N GLU A 96 -12.36 0.50 8.26
CA GLU A 96 -11.37 1.54 7.93
C GLU A 96 -11.80 2.36 6.70
N TYR A 97 -12.35 1.69 5.68
CA TYR A 97 -12.85 2.33 4.46
C TYR A 97 -13.94 3.35 4.75
N ASN A 98 -14.83 3.05 5.69
CA ASN A 98 -15.97 3.90 6.04
C ASN A 98 -15.65 4.97 7.09
N ARG A 99 -14.38 5.16 7.48
CA ARG A 99 -14.01 6.24 8.41
C ARG A 99 -14.37 7.61 7.85
N PRO A 100 -15.02 8.47 8.65
CA PRO A 100 -15.27 9.86 8.27
C PRO A 100 -13.98 10.53 7.77
N LEU A 101 -14.10 11.42 6.80
CA LEU A 101 -13.02 12.14 6.11
C LEU A 101 -12.13 11.28 5.21
N LEU A 102 -11.83 10.00 5.55
CA LEU A 102 -10.99 9.13 4.73
C LEU A 102 -11.78 8.40 3.64
N ASN A 103 -13.06 8.16 3.86
CA ASN A 103 -13.91 7.44 2.91
C ASN A 103 -13.89 8.07 1.50
N HIS A 104 -13.97 9.40 1.42
CA HIS A 104 -13.92 10.09 0.13
C HIS A 104 -12.58 9.87 -0.58
N LEU A 105 -11.47 10.01 0.13
CA LEU A 105 -10.13 9.74 -0.41
C LEU A 105 -10.01 8.28 -0.87
N PHE A 106 -10.44 7.30 -0.06
CA PHE A 106 -10.36 5.88 -0.41
C PHE A 106 -11.17 5.52 -1.65
N ARG A 107 -12.32 6.18 -1.86
CA ARG A 107 -13.11 6.04 -3.10
C ARG A 107 -12.35 6.56 -4.31
N LEU A 108 -11.74 7.74 -4.21
CA LEU A 108 -11.02 8.38 -5.33
C LEU A 108 -9.77 7.60 -5.74
N ILE A 109 -9.03 7.04 -4.78
CA ILE A 109 -7.87 6.19 -5.09
C ILE A 109 -8.25 4.74 -5.38
N GLY A 110 -9.56 4.45 -5.44
CA GLY A 110 -10.08 3.14 -5.85
C GLY A 110 -9.83 2.01 -4.88
N CYS A 111 -9.74 2.27 -3.57
CA CYS A 111 -9.64 1.22 -2.57
C CYS A 111 -10.84 0.28 -2.61
N ILE A 112 -10.62 -0.99 -2.31
CA ILE A 112 -11.62 -2.06 -2.31
C ILE A 112 -11.97 -2.40 -0.87
N PRO A 113 -13.21 -2.10 -0.38
CA PRO A 113 -13.62 -2.45 0.97
C PRO A 113 -13.83 -3.96 1.13
N VAL A 114 -13.31 -4.52 2.22
CA VAL A 114 -13.39 -5.94 2.55
C VAL A 114 -14.26 -6.14 3.78
N GLU A 115 -15.44 -6.67 3.60
CA GLU A 115 -16.31 -7.13 4.68
C GLU A 115 -15.90 -8.55 5.10
N ARG A 116 -15.15 -8.65 6.18
CA ARG A 116 -14.51 -9.91 6.58
C ARG A 116 -15.48 -10.96 7.09
N GLN A 117 -16.63 -10.55 7.61
CA GLN A 117 -17.57 -11.42 8.32
C GLN A 117 -18.81 -11.75 7.50
N SER A 118 -19.22 -10.90 6.56
CA SER A 118 -20.49 -11.07 5.84
C SER A 118 -20.31 -11.48 4.38
N ARG A 119 -19.60 -10.68 3.58
CA ARG A 119 -19.56 -10.85 2.12
C ARG A 119 -18.15 -10.67 1.53
N PRO A 120 -17.16 -11.49 1.94
CA PRO A 120 -15.80 -11.38 1.43
C PRO A 120 -15.70 -11.59 -0.09
N GLU A 121 -16.65 -12.29 -0.71
CA GLU A 121 -16.72 -12.53 -2.14
C GLU A 121 -16.98 -11.26 -2.96
N VAL A 122 -17.60 -10.23 -2.39
CA VAL A 122 -17.81 -8.94 -3.08
C VAL A 122 -16.48 -8.26 -3.32
N ALA A 123 -15.66 -8.15 -2.28
CA ALA A 123 -14.31 -7.59 -2.39
C ALA A 123 -13.41 -8.43 -3.31
N PHE A 124 -13.55 -9.75 -3.27
CA PHE A 124 -12.80 -10.67 -4.12
C PHE A 124 -13.14 -10.44 -5.61
N ARG A 125 -14.44 -10.34 -5.96
CA ARG A 125 -14.87 -10.01 -7.32
C ARG A 125 -14.40 -8.63 -7.78
N ALA A 126 -14.46 -7.63 -6.89
CA ALA A 126 -13.96 -6.29 -7.22
C ALA A 126 -12.46 -6.29 -7.49
N ALA A 127 -11.67 -7.07 -6.74
CA ALA A 127 -10.25 -7.25 -6.99
C ALA A 127 -9.97 -7.95 -8.32
N ILE A 128 -10.73 -8.99 -8.69
CA ILE A 128 -10.64 -9.64 -10.00
C ILE A 128 -10.90 -8.61 -11.11
N GLN A 129 -11.98 -7.86 -11.04
CA GLN A 129 -12.31 -6.85 -12.05
C GLN A 129 -11.23 -5.77 -12.20
N ALA A 130 -10.60 -5.35 -11.09
CA ALA A 130 -9.50 -4.40 -11.14
C ALA A 130 -8.27 -5.00 -11.83
N LEU A 131 -7.89 -6.22 -11.48
CA LEU A 131 -6.75 -6.92 -12.09
C LEU A 131 -6.99 -7.22 -13.59
N GLU A 132 -8.20 -7.62 -13.98
CA GLU A 132 -8.57 -7.84 -15.40
C GLU A 132 -8.55 -6.55 -16.23
N LYS A 133 -8.81 -5.39 -15.60
CA LYS A 133 -8.62 -4.07 -16.23
C LYS A 133 -7.16 -3.64 -16.31
N GLY A 134 -6.24 -4.48 -15.88
CA GLY A 134 -4.81 -4.17 -15.89
C GLY A 134 -4.37 -3.29 -14.73
N GLU A 135 -5.14 -3.15 -13.65
CA GLU A 135 -4.81 -2.30 -12.51
C GLU A 135 -3.90 -3.02 -11.51
N ALA A 136 -3.17 -2.26 -10.69
CA ALA A 136 -2.38 -2.81 -9.59
C ALA A 136 -3.22 -2.86 -8.31
N VAL A 137 -3.33 -4.04 -7.71
CA VAL A 137 -4.04 -4.27 -6.46
C VAL A 137 -3.06 -4.65 -5.35
N ALA A 138 -3.15 -3.99 -4.22
CA ALA A 138 -2.34 -4.27 -3.04
C ALA A 138 -3.16 -4.91 -1.94
N LEU A 139 -2.59 -5.89 -1.28
CA LEU A 139 -3.22 -6.53 -0.14
C LEU A 139 -2.22 -7.04 0.91
N PHE A 140 -2.72 -7.19 2.12
CA PHE A 140 -2.01 -7.76 3.25
C PHE A 140 -2.57 -9.15 3.54
N PRO A 141 -1.89 -10.24 3.13
CA PRO A 141 -2.49 -11.57 3.07
C PRO A 141 -2.74 -12.21 4.43
N HIS A 142 -2.11 -11.72 5.50
CA HIS A 142 -2.37 -12.13 6.88
C HIS A 142 -3.74 -11.64 7.39
N GLY A 143 -4.34 -10.64 6.72
CA GLY A 143 -5.69 -10.15 7.01
C GLY A 143 -5.81 -9.27 8.25
N GLY A 144 -4.75 -8.62 8.67
CA GLY A 144 -4.70 -7.65 9.77
C GLY A 144 -3.26 -7.40 10.20
N ILE A 145 -3.06 -6.41 11.05
CA ILE A 145 -1.73 -6.08 11.60
C ILE A 145 -1.19 -7.29 12.36
N HIS A 146 0.02 -7.69 11.99
CA HIS A 146 0.72 -8.83 12.54
C HIS A 146 2.23 -8.55 12.58
N THR A 147 2.82 -8.61 13.75
CA THR A 147 4.26 -8.38 13.94
C THR A 147 5.01 -9.70 13.99
N ASP A 148 6.29 -9.68 13.67
CA ASP A 148 7.17 -10.85 13.66
C ASP A 148 7.18 -11.59 15.03
N ASN A 149 6.89 -10.86 16.12
CA ASN A 149 6.78 -11.44 17.49
C ASN A 149 5.39 -12.05 17.79
N GLY A 150 4.43 -11.94 16.88
CA GLY A 150 3.04 -12.37 17.08
C GLY A 150 2.78 -13.87 16.82
N GLY A 151 3.82 -14.67 16.64
CA GLY A 151 3.70 -16.10 16.28
C GLY A 151 3.40 -16.32 14.80
N ASP A 152 3.23 -17.59 14.41
CA ASP A 152 2.98 -17.96 13.03
C ASP A 152 1.52 -17.68 12.63
N ARG A 153 1.33 -16.79 11.68
CA ARG A 153 0.04 -16.53 11.07
C ARG A 153 0.10 -16.83 9.58
N PRO A 154 -0.51 -17.93 9.13
CA PRO A 154 -0.47 -18.29 7.72
C PRO A 154 -1.22 -17.27 6.87
N ILE A 155 -0.74 -17.04 5.65
CA ILE A 155 -1.43 -16.19 4.68
C ILE A 155 -2.76 -16.81 4.25
N LYS A 156 -3.70 -15.96 3.87
CA LYS A 156 -5.00 -16.41 3.33
C LYS A 156 -4.83 -16.94 1.89
N ARG A 157 -5.52 -18.02 1.55
CA ARG A 157 -5.51 -18.61 0.20
C ARG A 157 -6.01 -17.68 -0.90
N GLY A 158 -6.75 -16.64 -0.54
CA GLY A 158 -7.34 -15.69 -1.50
C GLY A 158 -6.32 -14.98 -2.39
N VAL A 159 -5.10 -14.71 -1.89
CA VAL A 159 -4.05 -14.07 -2.68
C VAL A 159 -3.63 -14.93 -3.88
N LEU A 160 -3.36 -16.21 -3.65
CA LEU A 160 -2.97 -17.14 -4.70
C LEU A 160 -4.11 -17.36 -5.70
N LYS A 161 -5.35 -17.47 -5.19
CA LYS A 161 -6.53 -17.63 -6.04
C LYS A 161 -6.82 -16.41 -6.91
N LEU A 162 -6.56 -15.18 -6.42
CA LEU A 162 -6.64 -13.96 -7.24
C LEU A 162 -5.63 -14.03 -8.38
N ALA A 163 -4.36 -14.31 -8.08
CA ALA A 163 -3.32 -14.41 -9.09
C ALA A 163 -3.65 -15.46 -10.16
N GLN A 164 -4.17 -16.62 -9.73
CA GLN A 164 -4.57 -17.70 -10.64
C GLN A 164 -5.69 -17.28 -11.59
N LEU A 165 -6.78 -16.75 -11.04
CA LEU A 165 -7.97 -16.43 -11.83
C LEU A 165 -7.75 -15.28 -12.82
N THR A 166 -6.83 -14.37 -12.51
CA THR A 166 -6.57 -13.18 -13.32
C THR A 166 -5.25 -13.26 -14.10
N ASN A 167 -4.53 -14.36 -14.00
CA ASN A 167 -3.18 -14.53 -14.56
C ASN A 167 -2.25 -13.36 -14.20
N SER A 168 -2.37 -12.83 -12.97
CA SER A 168 -1.62 -11.67 -12.51
C SER A 168 -0.31 -12.08 -11.87
N THR A 169 0.75 -11.32 -12.17
CA THR A 169 2.04 -11.43 -11.48
C THR A 169 1.89 -11.00 -10.02
N ILE A 170 2.50 -11.74 -9.11
CA ILE A 170 2.60 -11.38 -7.69
C ILE A 170 3.92 -10.66 -7.46
N ILE A 171 3.89 -9.50 -6.84
CA ILE A 171 5.07 -8.77 -6.37
C ILE A 171 5.10 -8.83 -4.84
N PRO A 172 5.89 -9.74 -4.26
CA PRO A 172 6.05 -9.80 -2.82
C PRO A 172 6.89 -8.63 -2.33
N THR A 173 6.47 -8.02 -1.23
CA THR A 173 7.20 -6.92 -0.58
C THR A 173 7.19 -7.09 0.93
N ARG A 174 8.20 -6.56 1.60
CA ARG A 174 8.30 -6.60 3.06
C ARG A 174 8.68 -5.25 3.64
N VAL A 175 7.85 -4.75 4.54
CA VAL A 175 8.11 -3.52 5.31
C VAL A 175 8.77 -3.89 6.64
N THR A 176 9.83 -3.16 7.00
CA THR A 176 10.56 -3.29 8.26
C THR A 176 10.97 -1.93 8.82
N GLY A 177 11.47 -1.89 10.06
CA GLY A 177 12.02 -0.67 10.67
C GLY A 177 10.98 0.34 11.18
N ILE A 178 9.70 -0.06 11.24
CA ILE A 178 8.62 0.76 11.81
C ILE A 178 8.70 0.75 13.33
N ARG A 179 8.71 1.93 13.94
CA ARG A 179 8.67 2.06 15.40
C ARG A 179 7.26 1.81 15.92
N LYS A 180 7.14 1.08 17.05
CA LYS A 180 5.85 0.68 17.63
C LYS A 180 4.96 -0.08 16.65
N ALA A 181 5.57 -0.99 15.86
CA ALA A 181 4.83 -1.97 15.08
C ALA A 181 3.78 -2.69 15.96
N GLY A 182 2.70 -3.15 15.35
CA GLY A 182 1.53 -3.68 16.05
C GLY A 182 0.42 -2.65 16.29
N ASN A 183 0.67 -1.35 16.00
CA ASN A 183 -0.30 -0.29 16.20
C ASN A 183 -0.65 0.41 14.88
N SER A 184 -1.92 0.77 14.69
CA SER A 184 -2.40 1.41 13.46
C SER A 184 -1.99 2.88 13.35
N PHE A 185 -1.95 3.65 14.45
CA PHE A 185 -1.82 5.11 14.40
C PHE A 185 -0.50 5.64 14.97
N ILE A 186 0.00 5.07 16.06
CA ILE A 186 1.20 5.57 16.75
C ILE A 186 2.41 5.67 15.81
N PRO A 187 2.68 4.70 14.90
CA PRO A 187 3.79 4.75 13.97
C PRO A 187 3.80 5.99 13.06
N LEU A 188 2.62 6.54 12.74
CA LEU A 188 2.51 7.73 11.89
C LEU A 188 3.16 8.98 12.52
N PHE A 189 3.23 9.04 13.83
CA PHE A 189 3.78 10.18 14.58
C PHE A 189 5.19 9.94 15.13
N LEU A 190 5.73 8.73 14.94
CA LEU A 190 7.06 8.37 15.42
C LEU A 190 8.05 8.31 14.25
N ARG A 191 9.13 9.07 14.35
CA ARG A 191 10.20 9.04 13.37
C ARG A 191 10.86 7.66 13.33
N GLY A 192 10.83 7.00 12.16
CA GLY A 192 11.36 5.66 11.93
C GLY A 192 12.65 5.63 11.11
N LYS A 193 13.05 4.42 10.74
CA LYS A 193 14.01 4.09 9.67
C LYS A 193 13.36 2.96 8.85
N VAL A 194 12.30 3.32 8.14
CA VAL A 194 11.46 2.34 7.45
C VAL A 194 12.16 1.86 6.19
N LYS A 195 12.09 0.56 5.95
CA LYS A 195 12.61 -0.06 4.72
C LYS A 195 11.50 -0.88 4.08
N LEU A 196 11.40 -0.80 2.75
CA LEU A 196 10.62 -1.71 1.92
C LEU A 196 11.57 -2.51 1.06
N GLN A 197 11.60 -3.80 1.28
CA GLN A 197 12.27 -4.76 0.43
C GLN A 197 11.27 -5.26 -0.62
N VAL A 198 11.71 -5.33 -1.87
CA VAL A 198 10.93 -5.90 -2.98
C VAL A 198 11.62 -7.21 -3.39
N PHE A 199 10.86 -8.28 -3.45
CA PHE A 199 11.36 -9.59 -3.86
C PHE A 199 11.14 -9.82 -5.36
N PRO A 200 11.78 -10.82 -5.96
CA PRO A 200 11.54 -11.19 -7.34
C PRO A 200 10.06 -11.44 -7.61
N HIS A 201 9.61 -11.02 -8.79
CA HIS A 201 8.24 -11.19 -9.22
C HIS A 201 7.92 -12.67 -9.39
N LEU A 202 6.79 -13.10 -8.86
CA LEU A 202 6.30 -14.46 -8.97
C LEU A 202 5.22 -14.51 -10.07
N PRO A 203 5.41 -15.32 -11.11
CA PRO A 203 4.41 -15.47 -12.16
C PRO A 203 3.15 -16.15 -11.64
N ALA A 204 2.04 -16.06 -12.39
CA ALA A 204 0.76 -16.63 -11.96
C ALA A 204 0.82 -18.16 -11.74
N ASN A 205 1.62 -18.87 -12.54
CA ASN A 205 1.83 -20.33 -12.38
C ASN A 205 2.64 -20.72 -11.13
N PHE A 206 3.24 -19.74 -10.41
CA PHE A 206 3.86 -20.00 -9.11
C PHE A 206 2.93 -20.75 -8.13
N ILE A 207 1.62 -20.53 -8.24
CA ILE A 207 0.62 -21.22 -7.39
C ILE A 207 0.58 -22.73 -7.55
N GLU A 208 1.09 -23.27 -8.68
CA GLU A 208 1.19 -24.72 -8.93
C GLU A 208 2.30 -25.35 -8.12
N HIS A 209 3.22 -24.53 -7.59
CA HIS A 209 4.24 -24.99 -6.68
C HIS A 209 3.64 -25.56 -5.39
N LYS A 210 4.08 -26.73 -4.98
CA LYS A 210 3.51 -27.50 -3.86
C LYS A 210 3.36 -26.70 -2.57
N ASN A 211 4.35 -25.85 -2.28
CA ASN A 211 4.43 -25.07 -1.04
C ASN A 211 4.15 -23.57 -1.26
N ALA A 212 3.62 -23.17 -2.42
CA ALA A 212 3.45 -21.75 -2.80
C ALA A 212 2.89 -20.86 -1.69
N LYS A 213 1.91 -21.35 -0.94
CA LYS A 213 1.29 -20.59 0.15
C LYS A 213 2.24 -20.40 1.33
N GLU A 214 2.96 -21.45 1.72
CA GLU A 214 3.88 -21.43 2.85
C GLU A 214 5.11 -20.59 2.52
N ASP A 215 5.68 -20.78 1.34
CA ASP A 215 6.87 -20.07 0.87
C ASP A 215 6.61 -18.58 0.74
N LEU A 216 5.47 -18.19 0.13
CA LEU A 216 5.08 -16.76 0.08
C LEU A 216 4.88 -16.20 1.51
N GLY A 217 4.26 -16.95 2.41
CA GLY A 217 4.08 -16.54 3.81
C GLY A 217 5.42 -16.36 4.52
N ASN A 218 6.32 -17.30 4.38
CA ASN A 218 7.66 -17.28 4.98
C ASN A 218 8.53 -16.13 4.42
N LEU A 219 8.42 -15.85 3.11
CA LEU A 219 9.09 -14.71 2.48
C LEU A 219 8.63 -13.38 3.06
N LEU A 220 7.32 -13.19 3.19
CA LEU A 220 6.74 -11.96 3.74
C LEU A 220 7.09 -11.74 5.23
N LEU A 221 7.24 -12.83 5.99
CA LEU A 221 7.68 -12.78 7.38
C LEU A 221 9.21 -12.69 7.51
N GLY A 222 9.96 -12.82 6.40
CA GLY A 222 11.43 -12.78 6.39
C GLY A 222 12.08 -14.00 7.00
N LYS A 223 11.38 -15.14 7.01
CA LYS A 223 11.92 -16.43 7.41
C LYS A 223 12.81 -17.03 6.33
N ILE A 224 12.55 -16.67 5.06
CA ILE A 224 13.36 -17.01 3.90
C ILE A 224 13.69 -15.74 3.13
N SER A 225 14.78 -15.74 2.36
CA SER A 225 15.24 -14.60 1.57
C SER A 225 14.87 -14.70 0.09
N ALA A 226 14.52 -15.88 -0.39
CA ALA A 226 14.10 -16.15 -1.76
C ALA A 226 13.19 -17.38 -1.80
N ILE A 227 12.45 -17.52 -2.89
CA ILE A 227 11.65 -18.71 -3.20
C ILE A 227 12.30 -19.40 -4.40
N GLU A 228 12.58 -20.68 -4.25
CA GLU A 228 13.01 -21.58 -5.33
C GLU A 228 11.80 -22.41 -5.80
N TYR A 229 11.43 -22.31 -7.10
CA TYR A 229 10.26 -22.96 -7.69
C TYR A 229 10.48 -23.37 -9.15
#